data_9c5ec1ce704f1ce6e7eda04961eb584f
#
_entry.id   9c5ec1ce704f1ce6e7eda04961eb584f
#
_cell.length_a   1.000
_cell.length_b   1.000
_cell.length_c   1.000
_cell.angle_alpha   90.00
_cell.angle_beta   90.00
_cell.angle_gamma   90.00
#
_symmetry.space_group_name_H-M   'P 1'
#
loop_
_entity.id
_entity.type
_entity.pdbx_description
1 polymer ?
#
loop_
_entity_poly.entity_id
_entity_poly.type
_entity_poly.pdbx_seq_one_letter_code
_entity_poly.pdbx_strand_id
1 'polypeptide(L)'
;MKKKNAAALMAAAMAASLLVGCGGGAASGSAAASTAESTPAESTADSTAADTTADGDETLTVWAWDPNFNIYALKQAEAIYQKDHPNFKLNIEENVYNDIETKLITAATSEDYSTLPDLFLMQDYSYHKMVANFPGIYTDLTDSGLDWDKFSGGKLADSTVDGHHYGLPFDNGASVMAVRSD
;
A
#
# COMPACT_ATOMS: atom_id res chain seq x y z
N MET A 1 50.55 -16.94 13.14
CA MET A 1 50.14 -18.35 13.15
C MET A 1 49.17 -18.59 14.33
N LYS A 2 48.06 -19.28 14.14
CA LYS A 2 47.08 -19.73 15.15
C LYS A 2 46.11 -18.67 15.73
N LYS A 3 45.00 -18.38 15.03
CA LYS A 3 43.68 -18.04 15.59
C LYS A 3 42.60 -18.23 14.51
N LYS A 4 42.42 -19.44 14.05
CA LYS A 4 41.23 -19.90 13.27
C LYS A 4 40.88 -21.24 13.87
N ASN A 5 39.80 -21.34 14.63
CA ASN A 5 39.04 -22.55 14.99
C ASN A 5 38.32 -22.39 16.35
N ALA A 6 37.40 -21.39 16.45
CA ALA A 6 36.52 -21.30 17.63
C ALA A 6 35.07 -20.89 17.26
N ALA A 7 34.64 -21.00 16.00
CA ALA A 7 33.31 -20.60 15.57
C ALA A 7 32.46 -21.75 15.01
N ALA A 8 32.80 -23.00 15.25
CA ALA A 8 32.11 -24.16 14.67
C ALA A 8 31.44 -25.10 15.67
N LEU A 9 31.17 -24.69 16.93
CA LEU A 9 30.64 -25.58 17.95
C LEU A 9 29.44 -25.08 18.75
N MET A 10 28.66 -24.10 18.20
CA MET A 10 27.40 -23.65 18.85
C MET A 10 26.14 -23.75 17.98
N ALA A 11 26.11 -24.57 16.95
CA ALA A 11 24.95 -24.73 16.05
C ALA A 11 24.24 -26.10 16.14
N ALA A 12 24.41 -26.85 17.24
CA ALA A 12 23.87 -28.21 17.33
C ALA A 12 23.09 -28.55 18.64
N ALA A 13 22.45 -27.55 19.29
CA ALA A 13 21.77 -27.80 20.57
C ALA A 13 20.37 -27.19 20.72
N MET A 14 19.60 -26.97 19.65
CA MET A 14 18.19 -26.49 19.74
C MET A 14 17.19 -27.25 18.85
N ALA A 15 17.32 -28.55 18.72
CA ALA A 15 16.37 -29.36 17.95
C ALA A 15 15.86 -30.61 18.75
N ALA A 16 15.46 -30.46 20.01
CA ALA A 16 14.86 -31.56 20.76
C ALA A 16 14.05 -31.10 21.98
N SER A 17 12.89 -30.43 21.74
CA SER A 17 11.88 -30.28 22.83
C SER A 17 10.49 -29.86 22.33
N LEU A 18 9.86 -30.60 21.41
CA LEU A 18 8.42 -30.46 21.11
C LEU A 18 7.82 -31.84 20.80
N LEU A 19 7.77 -32.73 21.78
CA LEU A 19 7.01 -33.99 21.68
C LEU A 19 6.72 -34.52 23.07
N VAL A 20 5.73 -33.93 23.78
CA VAL A 20 4.94 -34.63 24.84
C VAL A 20 3.63 -33.84 25.04
N GLY A 21 2.51 -34.47 24.79
CA GLY A 21 1.19 -33.92 25.08
C GLY A 21 0.07 -34.67 24.39
N CYS A 22 0.06 -36.03 24.52
CA CYS A 22 -1.07 -36.88 24.15
C CYS A 22 -1.79 -37.35 25.42
N GLY A 23 -3.11 -37.27 25.45
CA GLY A 23 -4.03 -37.86 26.42
C GLY A 23 -5.32 -37.06 26.43
N GLY A 24 -6.44 -37.49 25.95
CA GLY A 24 -7.16 -38.73 26.09
C GLY A 24 -8.62 -38.33 26.36
N GLY A 25 -9.61 -38.83 25.63
CA GLY A 25 -11.02 -38.65 25.96
C GLY A 25 -11.94 -38.95 24.75
N ALA A 26 -12.45 -40.18 24.75
CA ALA A 26 -13.35 -40.71 23.75
C ALA A 26 -14.79 -40.21 23.90
N ALA A 27 -15.52 -40.02 22.77
CA ALA A 27 -16.87 -40.59 22.54
C ALA A 27 -17.38 -40.23 21.13
N SER A 28 -17.56 -41.23 20.36
CA SER A 28 -18.68 -41.70 19.50
C SER A 28 -19.57 -40.64 18.80
N GLY A 29 -19.68 -40.79 17.44
CA GLY A 29 -20.78 -40.25 16.68
C GLY A 29 -20.53 -40.29 15.16
N SER A 30 -21.00 -41.32 14.57
CA SER A 30 -21.16 -41.79 13.19
C SER A 30 -21.46 -40.79 12.07
N ALA A 31 -20.88 -41.07 10.90
CA ALA A 31 -21.35 -41.03 9.51
C ALA A 31 -21.58 -39.68 8.81
N ALA A 32 -20.90 -39.35 7.75
CA ALA A 32 -21.18 -39.67 6.36
C ALA A 32 -20.15 -39.01 5.43
N ALA A 33 -19.67 -39.76 4.49
CA ALA A 33 -18.76 -39.35 3.43
C ALA A 33 -19.45 -38.40 2.42
N SER A 34 -18.77 -37.34 2.03
CA SER A 34 -18.98 -36.72 0.73
C SER A 34 -17.63 -36.23 0.19
N THR A 35 -17.11 -37.01 -0.75
CA THR A 35 -15.97 -36.67 -1.61
C THR A 35 -16.41 -35.56 -2.55
N ALA A 36 -15.79 -34.37 -2.41
CA ALA A 36 -15.78 -33.34 -3.45
C ALA A 36 -14.33 -33.07 -3.83
N GLU A 37 -13.98 -33.57 -4.98
CA GLU A 37 -12.74 -33.38 -5.72
C GLU A 37 -12.64 -31.90 -6.12
N SER A 38 -11.71 -31.16 -5.54
CA SER A 38 -11.41 -29.78 -5.91
C SER A 38 -10.17 -29.78 -6.77
N THR A 39 -10.36 -29.60 -8.07
CA THR A 39 -9.31 -29.30 -9.04
C THR A 39 -8.71 -27.92 -8.75
N PRO A 40 -7.38 -27.74 -8.74
CA PRO A 40 -6.78 -26.41 -8.66
C PRO A 40 -6.98 -25.68 -9.98
N ALA A 41 -7.65 -24.53 -9.93
CA ALA A 41 -7.67 -23.59 -11.03
C ALA A 41 -6.33 -22.84 -11.04
N GLU A 42 -5.55 -23.10 -12.07
CA GLU A 42 -4.32 -22.39 -12.42
C GLU A 42 -4.71 -20.97 -12.85
N SER A 43 -4.45 -19.98 -11.99
CA SER A 43 -4.62 -18.56 -12.30
C SER A 43 -3.31 -18.07 -12.92
N THR A 44 -3.24 -18.06 -14.23
CA THR A 44 -2.22 -17.33 -14.98
C THR A 44 -2.57 -15.84 -14.89
N ALA A 45 -1.89 -15.11 -14.00
CA ALA A 45 -1.88 -13.66 -14.02
C ALA A 45 -1.02 -13.20 -15.20
N ASP A 46 -1.66 -12.92 -16.31
CA ASP A 46 -1.06 -12.22 -17.45
C ASP A 46 -1.10 -10.72 -17.13
N SER A 47 0.07 -10.16 -16.75
CA SER A 47 0.26 -8.74 -16.57
C SER A 47 0.42 -8.08 -17.94
N THR A 48 -0.67 -7.78 -18.59
CA THR A 48 -0.69 -6.89 -19.76
C THR A 48 -0.71 -5.45 -19.28
N ALA A 49 0.36 -4.71 -19.58
CA ALA A 49 0.39 -3.27 -19.54
C ALA A 49 -0.82 -2.72 -20.31
N ALA A 50 -1.66 -1.95 -19.64
CA ALA A 50 -2.86 -1.36 -20.22
C ALA A 50 -2.45 -0.33 -21.27
N ASP A 51 -2.69 -0.67 -22.53
CA ASP A 51 -2.76 0.26 -23.64
C ASP A 51 -4.03 1.12 -23.45
N THR A 52 -3.86 2.42 -23.25
CA THR A 52 -4.94 3.38 -23.06
C THR A 52 -5.69 3.57 -24.36
N THR A 53 -6.74 2.78 -24.57
CA THR A 53 -7.79 3.12 -25.53
C THR A 53 -9.08 3.43 -24.78
N ALA A 54 -9.55 4.64 -25.03
CA ALA A 54 -10.74 5.26 -24.47
C ALA A 54 -11.97 4.34 -24.42
N ASP A 55 -12.78 4.56 -23.35
CA ASP A 55 -14.18 4.15 -23.21
C ASP A 55 -14.47 2.77 -22.58
N GLY A 56 -13.67 2.38 -21.56
CA GLY A 56 -14.01 1.30 -20.65
C GLY A 56 -14.41 1.84 -19.26
N ASP A 57 -15.19 1.07 -18.50
CA ASP A 57 -15.46 1.35 -17.08
C ASP A 57 -14.14 1.30 -16.29
N GLU A 58 -13.52 2.45 -16.03
CA GLU A 58 -12.30 2.57 -15.27
C GLU A 58 -12.63 2.89 -13.82
N THR A 59 -12.24 2.03 -12.90
CA THR A 59 -12.40 2.26 -11.47
C THR A 59 -11.04 2.24 -10.80
N LEU A 60 -10.65 3.33 -10.11
CA LEU A 60 -9.46 3.39 -9.29
C LEU A 60 -9.84 3.29 -7.81
N THR A 61 -9.11 2.47 -7.07
CA THR A 61 -9.22 2.38 -5.61
C THR A 61 -8.29 3.39 -4.94
N VAL A 62 -8.82 4.15 -3.98
CA VAL A 62 -8.08 5.21 -3.29
C VAL A 62 -8.18 5.06 -1.79
N TRP A 63 -7.05 5.03 -1.06
CA TRP A 63 -7.04 5.12 0.40
C TRP A 63 -6.89 6.56 0.88
N ALA A 64 -7.82 6.99 1.73
CA ALA A 64 -7.89 8.34 2.31
C ALA A 64 -8.41 8.27 3.75
N TRP A 65 -8.35 9.37 4.53
CA TRP A 65 -8.69 9.31 5.97
C TRP A 65 -9.69 10.36 6.47
N ASP A 66 -9.92 11.46 5.76
CA ASP A 66 -10.77 12.55 6.25
C ASP A 66 -11.98 12.78 5.33
N PRO A 67 -13.20 12.38 5.79
CA PRO A 67 -14.41 12.54 4.99
C PRO A 67 -14.78 14.00 4.69
N ASN A 68 -14.36 14.94 5.55
CA ASN A 68 -14.71 16.35 5.38
C ASN A 68 -13.70 17.14 4.54
N PHE A 69 -12.54 16.57 4.29
CA PHE A 69 -11.47 17.22 3.56
C PHE A 69 -11.03 16.40 2.33
N ASN A 70 -10.13 15.43 2.51
CA ASN A 70 -9.54 14.76 1.35
C ASN A 70 -10.50 13.85 0.60
N ILE A 71 -11.39 13.14 1.29
CA ILE A 71 -12.43 12.33 0.64
C ILE A 71 -13.43 13.21 -0.09
N TYR A 72 -13.82 14.35 0.52
CA TYR A 72 -14.68 15.31 -0.16
C TYR A 72 -14.01 15.86 -1.43
N ALA A 73 -12.73 16.25 -1.37
CA ALA A 73 -12.00 16.77 -2.51
C ALA A 73 -11.86 15.73 -3.63
N LEU A 74 -11.57 14.46 -3.30
CA LEU A 74 -11.53 13.36 -4.26
C LEU A 74 -12.85 13.17 -4.99
N LYS A 75 -13.99 13.24 -4.28
CA LYS A 75 -15.32 13.17 -4.90
C LYS A 75 -15.60 14.34 -5.83
N GLN A 76 -15.09 15.55 -5.52
CA GLN A 76 -15.21 16.69 -6.43
C GLN A 76 -14.34 16.50 -7.67
N ALA A 77 -13.12 15.98 -7.51
CA ALA A 77 -12.23 15.68 -8.63
C ALA A 77 -12.84 14.61 -9.54
N GLU A 78 -13.40 13.54 -8.98
CA GLU A 78 -14.15 12.52 -9.72
C GLU A 78 -15.26 13.14 -10.57
N ALA A 79 -16.12 13.97 -9.98
CA ALA A 79 -17.24 14.62 -10.66
C ALA A 79 -16.78 15.57 -11.79
N ILE A 80 -15.58 16.16 -11.66
CA ILE A 80 -14.98 16.98 -12.72
C ILE A 80 -14.46 16.10 -13.85
N TYR A 81 -13.74 15.04 -13.53
CA TYR A 81 -13.14 14.11 -14.48
C TYR A 81 -14.19 13.34 -15.29
N GLN A 82 -15.31 12.99 -14.66
CA GLN A 82 -16.44 12.31 -15.29
C GLN A 82 -17.12 13.13 -16.41
N LYS A 83 -16.86 14.44 -16.53
CA LYS A 83 -17.41 15.24 -17.64
C LYS A 83 -16.85 14.80 -19.00
N ASP A 84 -15.59 14.38 -19.00
CA ASP A 84 -14.89 13.91 -20.19
C ASP A 84 -14.76 12.36 -20.20
N HIS A 85 -14.92 11.71 -19.04
CA HIS A 85 -14.81 10.27 -18.82
C HIS A 85 -16.00 9.73 -18.05
N PRO A 86 -17.21 9.63 -18.64
CA PRO A 86 -18.47 9.39 -17.91
C PRO A 86 -18.54 8.07 -17.15
N ASN A 87 -17.73 7.09 -17.53
CA ASN A 87 -17.69 5.77 -16.91
C ASN A 87 -16.64 5.65 -15.80
N PHE A 88 -15.80 6.67 -15.61
CA PHE A 88 -14.78 6.68 -14.57
C PHE A 88 -15.38 6.70 -13.16
N LYS A 89 -14.77 5.95 -12.21
CA LYS A 89 -15.19 5.91 -10.80
C LYS A 89 -13.99 5.87 -9.87
N LEU A 90 -14.14 6.49 -8.69
CA LEU A 90 -13.25 6.30 -7.56
C LEU A 90 -13.92 5.41 -6.50
N ASN A 91 -13.31 4.28 -6.20
CA ASN A 91 -13.62 3.48 -5.02
C ASN A 91 -12.79 4.01 -3.85
N ILE A 92 -13.35 4.96 -3.08
CA ILE A 92 -12.63 5.62 -1.98
C ILE A 92 -12.85 4.83 -0.71
N GLU A 93 -11.78 4.25 -0.19
CA GLU A 93 -11.76 3.52 1.07
C GLU A 93 -11.23 4.42 2.19
N GLU A 94 -12.07 4.68 3.20
CA GLU A 94 -11.67 5.41 4.38
C GLU A 94 -10.81 4.53 5.29
N ASN A 95 -9.59 4.96 5.55
CA ASN A 95 -8.64 4.28 6.43
C ASN A 95 -8.05 5.29 7.42
N VAL A 96 -7.69 4.86 8.61
CA VAL A 96 -6.89 5.69 9.51
C VAL A 96 -5.49 5.85 8.94
N TYR A 97 -4.91 7.06 8.99
CA TYR A 97 -3.59 7.34 8.39
C TYR A 97 -2.49 6.34 8.80
N ASN A 98 -2.38 6.03 10.09
CA ASN A 98 -1.38 5.08 10.58
C ASN A 98 -1.59 3.64 10.05
N ASP A 99 -2.84 3.28 9.75
CA ASP A 99 -3.16 1.97 9.16
C ASP A 99 -2.72 1.92 7.71
N ILE A 100 -2.83 3.03 6.96
CA ILE A 100 -2.30 3.14 5.60
C ILE A 100 -0.79 2.89 5.61
N GLU A 101 -0.02 3.61 6.44
CA GLU A 101 1.42 3.39 6.54
C GLU A 101 1.77 1.94 6.90
N THR A 102 1.06 1.35 7.85
CA THR A 102 1.28 -0.04 8.28
C THR A 102 1.03 -1.03 7.15
N LYS A 103 -0.05 -0.85 6.39
CA LYS A 103 -0.39 -1.69 5.24
C LYS A 103 0.67 -1.58 4.14
N LEU A 104 1.13 -0.35 3.82
CA LEU A 104 2.17 -0.10 2.84
C LEU A 104 3.49 -0.78 3.24
N ILE A 105 3.93 -0.63 4.49
CA ILE A 105 5.15 -1.27 5.00
C ILE A 105 5.02 -2.80 4.96
N THR A 106 3.86 -3.33 5.31
CA THR A 106 3.60 -4.77 5.29
C THR A 106 3.70 -5.32 3.88
N ALA A 107 3.03 -4.68 2.91
CA ALA A 107 3.08 -5.07 1.50
C ALA A 107 4.51 -5.02 0.95
N ALA A 108 5.25 -3.94 1.25
CA ALA A 108 6.63 -3.80 0.81
C ALA A 108 7.57 -4.85 1.42
N THR A 109 7.37 -5.19 2.71
CA THR A 109 8.22 -6.16 3.40
C THR A 109 7.95 -7.59 2.94
N SER A 110 6.72 -7.90 2.58
CA SER A 110 6.32 -9.21 2.03
C SER A 110 6.49 -9.33 0.52
N GLU A 111 6.79 -8.22 -0.17
CA GLU A 111 6.82 -8.09 -1.63
C GLU A 111 5.48 -8.50 -2.28
N ASP A 112 4.38 -8.42 -1.52
CA ASP A 112 3.02 -8.68 -1.99
C ASP A 112 2.23 -7.37 -2.08
N TYR A 113 2.11 -6.86 -3.28
CA TYR A 113 1.43 -5.60 -3.60
C TYR A 113 -0.02 -5.78 -4.02
N SER A 114 -0.53 -7.01 -4.07
CA SER A 114 -1.88 -7.34 -4.56
C SER A 114 -3.02 -6.72 -3.76
N THR A 115 -2.74 -6.32 -2.52
CA THR A 115 -3.71 -5.71 -1.61
C THR A 115 -3.64 -4.18 -1.57
N LEU A 116 -2.71 -3.59 -2.33
CA LEU A 116 -2.58 -2.13 -2.37
C LEU A 116 -3.63 -1.50 -3.28
N PRO A 117 -4.07 -0.27 -2.99
CA PRO A 117 -4.94 0.50 -3.87
C PRO A 117 -4.14 1.06 -5.05
N ASP A 118 -4.83 1.56 -6.07
CA ASP A 118 -4.20 2.27 -7.18
C ASP A 118 -3.60 3.61 -6.74
N LEU A 119 -4.25 4.27 -5.77
CA LEU A 119 -3.83 5.55 -5.21
C LEU A 119 -3.94 5.53 -3.68
N PHE A 120 -3.06 6.21 -3.01
CA PHE A 120 -3.17 6.44 -1.57
C PHE A 120 -2.65 7.82 -1.19
N LEU A 121 -3.26 8.41 -0.19
CA LEU A 121 -2.78 9.66 0.38
C LEU A 121 -1.67 9.38 1.40
N MET A 122 -0.70 10.30 1.47
CA MET A 122 0.41 10.25 2.41
C MET A 122 0.73 11.64 2.94
N GLN A 123 1.14 11.72 4.19
CA GLN A 123 1.57 12.98 4.80
C GLN A 123 3.04 13.27 4.46
N ASP A 124 3.36 14.54 4.20
CA ASP A 124 4.68 14.99 3.76
C ASP A 124 5.82 14.51 4.66
N TYR A 125 5.64 14.54 5.98
CA TYR A 125 6.67 14.14 6.94
C TYR A 125 7.09 12.67 6.84
N SER A 126 6.23 11.80 6.29
CA SER A 126 6.53 10.38 6.08
C SER A 126 7.01 10.08 4.66
N TYR A 127 6.68 10.93 3.70
CA TYR A 127 6.84 10.66 2.27
C TYR A 127 8.28 10.30 1.88
N HIS A 128 9.26 11.16 2.16
CA HIS A 128 10.66 10.92 1.81
C HIS A 128 11.21 9.63 2.41
N LYS A 129 10.89 9.37 3.68
CA LYS A 129 11.29 8.14 4.36
C LYS A 129 10.68 6.90 3.69
N MET A 130 9.42 6.98 3.32
CA MET A 130 8.72 5.84 2.72
C MET A 130 9.23 5.55 1.31
N VAL A 131 9.40 6.56 0.46
CA VAL A 131 9.97 6.38 -0.89
C VAL A 131 11.40 5.83 -0.82
N ALA A 132 12.25 6.37 0.06
CA ALA A 132 13.64 5.92 0.19
C ALA A 132 13.78 4.47 0.67
N ASN A 133 12.88 4.01 1.56
CA ASN A 133 12.97 2.65 2.12
C ASN A 133 12.17 1.61 1.32
N PHE A 134 11.14 2.03 0.60
CA PHE A 134 10.20 1.15 -0.09
C PHE A 134 9.88 1.64 -1.51
N PRO A 135 10.89 1.82 -2.38
CA PRO A 135 10.69 2.41 -3.71
C PRO A 135 9.74 1.58 -4.60
N GLY A 136 9.63 0.27 -4.37
CA GLY A 136 8.77 -0.62 -5.15
C GLY A 136 7.26 -0.39 -5.01
N ILE A 137 6.83 0.45 -4.04
CA ILE A 137 5.41 0.80 -3.87
C ILE A 137 4.99 1.94 -4.82
N TYR A 138 5.94 2.75 -5.27
CA TYR A 138 5.67 4.02 -5.93
C TYR A 138 6.00 3.97 -7.41
N THR A 139 5.16 4.57 -8.22
CA THR A 139 5.43 4.82 -9.64
C THR A 139 6.13 6.17 -9.81
N ASP A 140 7.21 6.21 -10.58
CA ASP A 140 7.86 7.45 -10.97
C ASP A 140 6.98 8.20 -11.98
N LEU A 141 6.53 9.39 -11.60
CA LEU A 141 5.65 10.25 -12.37
C LEU A 141 6.40 11.39 -13.08
N THR A 142 7.72 11.45 -12.98
CA THR A 142 8.55 12.56 -13.48
C THR A 142 8.26 12.84 -14.96
N ASP A 143 8.19 11.80 -15.79
CA ASP A 143 7.95 11.88 -17.23
C ASP A 143 6.48 11.63 -17.64
N SER A 144 5.54 11.76 -16.68
CA SER A 144 4.10 11.48 -16.91
C SER A 144 3.38 12.50 -17.81
N GLY A 145 4.05 13.60 -18.19
CA GLY A 145 3.44 14.69 -18.97
C GLY A 145 2.65 15.68 -18.13
N LEU A 146 2.67 15.56 -16.80
CA LEU A 146 2.08 16.53 -15.90
C LEU A 146 2.85 17.85 -15.91
N ASP A 147 2.11 18.96 -15.81
CA ASP A 147 2.68 20.29 -15.71
C ASP A 147 3.06 20.60 -14.24
N TRP A 148 4.29 20.23 -13.88
CA TRP A 148 4.81 20.36 -12.53
C TRP A 148 4.90 21.80 -12.05
N ASP A 149 5.00 22.78 -12.97
CA ASP A 149 5.06 24.21 -12.65
C ASP A 149 3.75 24.76 -12.09
N LYS A 150 2.65 24.02 -12.21
CA LYS A 150 1.36 24.38 -11.62
C LYS A 150 1.25 24.10 -10.13
N PHE A 151 2.16 23.32 -9.57
CA PHE A 151 2.19 23.06 -8.14
C PHE A 151 2.99 24.11 -7.38
N SER A 152 2.64 24.37 -6.12
CA SER A 152 3.45 25.28 -5.31
C SER A 152 4.85 24.73 -5.09
N GLY A 153 5.89 25.55 -5.29
CA GLY A 153 7.28 25.11 -5.25
C GLY A 153 7.68 24.45 -3.91
N GLY A 154 7.13 24.92 -2.78
CA GLY A 154 7.37 24.31 -1.47
C GLY A 154 6.82 22.89 -1.39
N LYS A 155 5.58 22.68 -1.79
CA LYS A 155 4.94 21.35 -1.77
C LYS A 155 5.56 20.41 -2.80
N LEU A 156 5.96 20.95 -3.94
CA LEU A 156 6.64 20.15 -4.95
C LEU A 156 8.02 19.68 -4.44
N ALA A 157 8.76 20.53 -3.72
CA ALA A 157 10.00 20.13 -3.08
C ALA A 157 9.80 19.02 -2.04
N ASP A 158 8.71 19.08 -1.26
CA ASP A 158 8.35 18.04 -0.29
C ASP A 158 7.97 16.71 -0.95
N SER A 159 7.49 16.73 -2.19
CA SER A 159 7.11 15.52 -2.96
C SER A 159 8.18 15.03 -3.93
N THR A 160 9.36 15.66 -3.94
CA THR A 160 10.49 15.30 -4.82
C THR A 160 11.55 14.54 -4.03
N VAL A 161 11.93 13.35 -4.51
CA VAL A 161 12.99 12.53 -3.91
C VAL A 161 14.05 12.25 -4.98
N ASP A 162 15.29 12.65 -4.72
CA ASP A 162 16.45 12.48 -5.64
C ASP A 162 16.19 13.02 -7.06
N GLY A 163 15.37 14.08 -7.18
CA GLY A 163 15.01 14.70 -8.45
C GLY A 163 13.84 14.03 -9.18
N HIS A 164 13.20 13.03 -8.58
CA HIS A 164 12.06 12.31 -9.13
C HIS A 164 10.77 12.61 -8.36
N HIS A 165 9.64 12.56 -9.07
CA HIS A 165 8.30 12.76 -8.54
C HIS A 165 7.56 11.43 -8.42
N TYR A 166 7.41 10.92 -7.19
CA TYR A 166 6.67 9.67 -6.91
C TYR A 166 5.27 9.94 -6.35
N GLY A 167 4.86 11.19 -6.27
CA GLY A 167 3.56 11.60 -5.78
C GLY A 167 3.22 13.01 -6.21
N LEU A 168 1.94 13.34 -6.13
CA LEU A 168 1.39 14.65 -6.45
C LEU A 168 1.07 15.41 -5.18
N PRO A 169 1.45 16.70 -5.06
CA PRO A 169 0.94 17.56 -4.00
C PRO A 169 -0.59 17.60 -4.01
N PHE A 170 -1.21 17.19 -2.90
CA PHE A 170 -2.66 17.16 -2.79
C PHE A 170 -3.22 18.43 -2.17
N ASP A 171 -2.58 18.94 -1.12
CA ASP A 171 -2.98 20.14 -0.41
C ASP A 171 -1.79 21.02 -0.01
N ASN A 172 -2.08 22.22 0.50
CA ASN A 172 -1.09 23.13 1.04
C ASN A 172 -1.59 23.71 2.36
N GLY A 173 -1.33 22.98 3.44
CA GLY A 173 -1.70 23.39 4.78
C GLY A 173 -0.70 24.36 5.39
N ALA A 174 -1.17 25.27 6.26
CA ALA A 174 -0.35 26.15 7.07
C ALA A 174 -0.51 25.80 8.56
N SER A 175 0.61 25.67 9.26
CA SER A 175 0.62 25.57 10.71
C SER A 175 0.64 26.98 11.31
N VAL A 176 -0.31 27.28 12.20
CA VAL A 176 -0.38 28.56 12.90
C VAL A 176 -0.46 28.34 14.40
N MET A 177 0.08 29.28 15.16
CA MET A 177 -0.06 29.30 16.62
C MET A 177 -1.05 30.41 16.99
N ALA A 178 -2.12 30.06 17.68
CA ALA A 178 -3.02 31.02 18.30
C ALA A 178 -2.58 31.25 19.75
N VAL A 179 -2.35 32.50 20.10
CA VAL A 179 -1.96 32.92 21.47
C VAL A 179 -3.06 33.76 22.06
N ARG A 180 -3.48 33.40 23.26
CA ARG A 180 -4.38 34.21 24.05
C ARG A 180 -3.60 35.36 24.69
N SER A 181 -4.05 36.60 24.51
CA SER A 181 -3.33 37.82 24.91
C SER A 181 -3.87 38.51 26.16
N ASP A 182 -4.85 37.94 26.83
CA ASP A 182 -5.49 38.46 28.06
C ASP A 182 -4.89 37.89 29.33
#